data_05574b1b7739bc0cbcb9a2dd2f96ae02
#
_entry.id   05574b1b7739bc0cbcb9a2dd2f96ae02
#
_cell.length_a   1.000
_cell.length_b   1.000
_cell.length_c   1.000
_cell.angle_alpha   90.00
_cell.angle_beta   90.00
_cell.angle_gamma   90.00
#
_symmetry.space_group_name_H-M   'P 1'
#
loop_
_entity.id
_entity.type
_entity.pdbx_description
1 polymer ?
#
loop_
_entity_poly.entity_id
_entity_poly.type
_entity_poly.pdbx_seq_one_letter_code
_entity_poly.pdbx_strand_id
1 'polypeptide(L)'
;MVEDGVVYTLDSVDLKHPIKQFPNKEYLKIITDIWLNADPPLVAIPKSRRVLMSWLVSYLHLHLAMFNEGARIYFQSEKEPKSAELLDRVEFIYDHIPQEAMPRWALPKIRRFKKPPKIEFVGLNTTIEGVPEGARQLAQFTATAVLMDEAAFWQMGKESFGALKPTTEGGGRVTVISSANKGWFYDLCYDKQQ
;
A
#
# COMPACT_ATOMS: atom_id res chain seq x y z
N MET A 1 -13.10 -11.29 -3.66
CA MET A 1 -11.69 -11.30 -4.12
C MET A 1 -10.69 -11.83 -3.07
N VAL A 2 -10.77 -11.46 -1.81
CA VAL A 2 -9.97 -12.12 -0.74
C VAL A 2 -10.52 -13.52 -0.42
N GLU A 3 -11.76 -13.81 -0.80
CA GLU A 3 -12.45 -15.08 -0.51
C GLU A 3 -12.05 -16.23 -1.42
N ASP A 4 -11.59 -15.95 -2.64
CA ASP A 4 -11.48 -16.97 -3.70
C ASP A 4 -10.03 -17.34 -4.07
N GLY A 5 -9.06 -17.04 -3.18
CA GLY A 5 -7.68 -17.42 -3.43
C GLY A 5 -7.02 -16.73 -4.63
N VAL A 6 -7.49 -15.54 -4.98
CA VAL A 6 -7.02 -14.76 -6.15
C VAL A 6 -5.70 -14.05 -5.89
N VAL A 7 -5.34 -13.86 -4.64
CA VAL A 7 -4.12 -13.14 -4.25
C VAL A 7 -3.10 -14.12 -3.71
N TYR A 8 -1.86 -13.99 -4.16
CA TYR A 8 -0.72 -14.78 -3.69
C TYR A 8 0.29 -13.93 -2.94
N THR A 9 0.98 -14.55 -2.01
CA THR A 9 2.07 -13.95 -1.22
C THR A 9 3.32 -14.79 -1.29
N LEU A 10 4.45 -14.16 -1.00
CA LEU A 10 5.75 -14.83 -0.89
C LEU A 10 6.12 -15.00 0.58
N ASP A 11 6.26 -16.24 1.03
CA ASP A 11 6.78 -16.59 2.35
C ASP A 11 8.25 -16.97 2.23
N SER A 12 9.13 -16.03 2.56
CA SER A 12 10.59 -16.22 2.49
C SER A 12 11.15 -17.23 3.53
N VAL A 13 10.32 -17.68 4.48
CA VAL A 13 10.72 -18.66 5.50
C VAL A 13 10.46 -20.09 5.02
N ASP A 14 9.41 -20.31 4.26
CA ASP A 14 9.10 -21.61 3.68
C ASP A 14 9.79 -21.80 2.33
N LEU A 15 11.02 -22.30 2.37
CA LEU A 15 11.83 -22.49 1.16
C LEU A 15 11.28 -23.59 0.22
N LYS A 16 10.42 -24.49 0.72
CA LYS A 16 9.85 -25.57 -0.10
C LYS A 16 8.61 -25.12 -0.86
N HIS A 17 7.79 -24.29 -0.23
CA HIS A 17 6.53 -23.77 -0.79
C HIS A 17 6.42 -22.27 -0.52
N PRO A 18 7.29 -21.44 -1.14
CA PRO A 18 7.35 -20.01 -0.83
C PRO A 18 6.14 -19.24 -1.32
N ILE A 19 5.51 -19.70 -2.40
CA ILE A 19 4.32 -19.05 -2.97
C ILE A 19 3.07 -19.62 -2.31
N LYS A 20 2.32 -18.78 -1.62
CA LYS A 20 1.12 -19.20 -0.88
C LYS A 20 -0.06 -18.34 -1.28
N GLN A 21 -1.23 -18.95 -1.33
CA GLN A 21 -2.48 -18.19 -1.43
C GLN A 21 -2.66 -17.29 -0.20
N PHE A 22 -3.21 -16.13 -0.42
CA PHE A 22 -3.56 -15.22 0.67
C PHE A 22 -4.61 -15.89 1.57
N PRO A 23 -4.38 -15.97 2.89
CA PRO A 23 -5.27 -16.72 3.75
C PRO A 23 -6.63 -16.03 3.88
N ASN A 24 -7.70 -16.83 3.84
CA ASN A 24 -9.05 -16.34 4.12
C ASN A 24 -9.23 -16.13 5.63
N LYS A 25 -8.83 -14.95 6.14
CA LYS A 25 -8.95 -14.57 7.54
C LYS A 25 -9.94 -13.42 7.70
N GLU A 26 -10.80 -13.52 8.69
CA GLU A 26 -11.85 -12.53 8.93
C GLU A 26 -11.31 -11.10 9.12
N TYR A 27 -10.21 -10.93 9.87
CA TYR A 27 -9.62 -9.60 10.08
C TYR A 27 -9.14 -8.95 8.77
N LEU A 28 -8.70 -9.73 7.77
CA LEU A 28 -8.31 -9.20 6.47
C LEU A 28 -9.52 -8.67 5.69
N LYS A 29 -10.66 -9.36 5.80
CA LYS A 29 -11.92 -8.90 5.19
C LYS A 29 -12.42 -7.62 5.85
N ILE A 30 -12.44 -7.58 7.19
CA ILE A 30 -12.83 -6.40 7.97
C ILE A 30 -11.97 -5.19 7.58
N ILE A 31 -10.65 -5.36 7.52
CA ILE A 31 -9.75 -4.26 7.16
C ILE A 31 -9.95 -3.83 5.69
N THR A 32 -10.19 -4.78 4.78
CA THR A 32 -10.52 -4.46 3.39
C THR A 32 -11.80 -3.62 3.30
N ASP A 33 -12.83 -4.01 4.02
CA ASP A 33 -14.12 -3.31 4.07
C ASP A 33 -13.97 -1.90 4.66
N ILE A 34 -13.27 -1.77 5.78
CA ILE A 34 -12.94 -0.47 6.36
C ILE A 34 -12.15 0.39 5.36
N TRP A 35 -11.14 -0.17 4.69
CA TRP A 35 -10.32 0.56 3.76
C TRP A 35 -11.12 1.07 2.56
N LEU A 36 -12.05 0.26 2.03
CA LEU A 36 -12.90 0.64 0.91
C LEU A 36 -13.90 1.75 1.25
N ASN A 37 -14.44 1.72 2.47
CA ASN A 37 -15.56 2.57 2.91
C ASN A 37 -15.15 3.70 3.86
N ALA A 38 -13.85 3.89 4.15
CA ALA A 38 -13.39 4.93 5.05
C ALA A 38 -13.77 6.35 4.55
N ASP A 39 -14.40 7.13 5.43
CA ASP A 39 -14.71 8.54 5.24
C ASP A 39 -14.43 9.32 6.56
N PRO A 40 -13.44 10.23 6.58
CA PRO A 40 -12.51 10.57 5.49
C PRO A 40 -11.65 9.37 5.05
N PRO A 41 -11.04 9.40 3.85
CA PRO A 41 -10.27 8.28 3.29
C PRO A 41 -8.88 8.11 3.94
N LEU A 42 -8.86 8.12 5.27
CA LEU A 42 -7.68 7.92 6.12
C LEU A 42 -7.85 6.67 6.97
N VAL A 43 -6.94 5.71 6.81
CA VAL A 43 -6.95 4.47 7.58
C VAL A 43 -5.60 4.26 8.26
N ALA A 44 -5.58 4.25 9.58
CA ALA A 44 -4.41 3.92 10.39
C ALA A 44 -4.56 2.52 10.99
N ILE A 45 -3.61 1.62 10.72
CA ILE A 45 -3.70 0.21 11.08
C ILE A 45 -2.50 -0.17 11.97
N PRO A 46 -2.67 -0.21 13.29
CA PRO A 46 -1.68 -0.81 14.17
C PRO A 46 -1.69 -2.33 13.97
N LYS A 47 -0.54 -2.90 13.72
CA LYS A 47 -0.39 -4.32 13.41
C LYS A 47 0.69 -5.00 14.24
N SER A 48 0.55 -6.29 14.48
CA SER A 48 1.65 -7.14 14.89
C SER A 48 2.49 -7.58 13.68
N ARG A 49 3.66 -8.14 13.93
CA ARG A 49 4.49 -8.72 12.88
C ARG A 49 3.81 -9.95 12.26
N ARG A 50 4.06 -10.21 10.98
CA ARG A 50 3.61 -11.42 10.24
C ARG A 50 2.10 -11.57 10.08
N VAL A 51 1.33 -10.49 10.16
CA VAL A 51 -0.12 -10.50 9.90
C VAL A 51 -0.49 -10.16 8.46
N LEU A 52 0.45 -10.25 7.53
CA LEU A 52 0.28 -10.01 6.08
C LEU A 52 -0.27 -8.63 5.71
N MET A 53 -0.23 -7.65 6.62
CA MET A 53 -0.85 -6.34 6.42
C MET A 53 -0.20 -5.58 5.26
N SER A 54 1.14 -5.57 5.17
CA SER A 54 1.83 -4.91 4.05
C SER A 54 1.49 -5.56 2.69
N TRP A 55 1.20 -6.87 2.66
CA TRP A 55 0.71 -7.56 1.47
C TRP A 55 -0.72 -7.14 1.12
N LEU A 56 -1.62 -7.09 2.12
CA LEU A 56 -3.00 -6.66 1.92
C LEU A 56 -3.07 -5.24 1.35
N VAL A 57 -2.39 -4.30 2.00
CA VAL A 57 -2.44 -2.89 1.55
C VAL A 57 -1.75 -2.70 0.18
N SER A 58 -0.68 -3.45 -0.13
CA SER A 58 -0.08 -3.46 -1.47
C SER A 58 -1.08 -3.94 -2.52
N TYR A 59 -1.85 -5.00 -2.22
CA TYR A 59 -2.91 -5.49 -3.08
C TYR A 59 -4.03 -4.45 -3.30
N LEU A 60 -4.49 -3.80 -2.23
CA LEU A 60 -5.56 -2.80 -2.32
C LEU A 60 -5.15 -1.60 -3.18
N HIS A 61 -3.88 -1.16 -3.07
CA HIS A 61 -3.36 -0.09 -3.91
C HIS A 61 -3.09 -0.54 -5.35
N LEU A 62 -2.68 -1.80 -5.56
CA LEU A 62 -2.59 -2.38 -6.90
C LEU A 62 -3.96 -2.40 -7.57
N HIS A 63 -4.99 -2.86 -6.85
CA HIS A 63 -6.37 -2.83 -7.34
C HIS A 63 -6.79 -1.41 -7.73
N LEU A 64 -6.55 -0.43 -6.86
CA LEU A 64 -6.83 0.97 -7.17
C LEU A 64 -6.10 1.43 -8.43
N ALA A 65 -4.83 1.07 -8.60
CA ALA A 65 -4.04 1.43 -9.77
C ALA A 65 -4.54 0.81 -11.07
N MET A 66 -5.00 -0.45 -11.01
CA MET A 66 -5.47 -1.18 -12.19
C MET A 66 -6.81 -0.68 -12.74
N PHE A 67 -7.64 -0.10 -11.87
CA PHE A 67 -9.01 0.27 -12.23
C PHE A 67 -9.28 1.78 -12.23
N ASN A 68 -8.23 2.62 -12.04
CA ASN A 68 -8.36 4.07 -12.09
C ASN A 68 -7.29 4.66 -13.02
N GLU A 69 -7.75 5.27 -14.11
CA GLU A 69 -6.89 6.00 -15.03
C GLU A 69 -6.34 7.28 -14.39
N GLY A 70 -5.08 7.58 -14.66
CA GLY A 70 -4.42 8.80 -14.17
C GLY A 70 -4.04 8.79 -12.69
N ALA A 71 -4.27 7.68 -11.97
CA ALA A 71 -3.98 7.62 -10.53
C ALA A 71 -2.47 7.78 -10.24
N ARG A 72 -2.17 8.57 -9.21
CA ARG A 72 -0.83 8.80 -8.68
C ARG A 72 -0.76 8.25 -7.27
N ILE A 73 -0.05 7.14 -7.11
CA ILE A 73 0.02 6.39 -5.85
C ILE A 73 1.47 6.41 -5.36
N TYR A 74 1.65 6.69 -4.09
CA TYR A 74 2.98 6.75 -3.47
C TYR A 74 3.09 5.75 -2.32
N PHE A 75 4.15 4.96 -2.35
CA PHE A 75 4.52 4.05 -1.26
C PHE A 75 5.71 4.66 -0.52
N GLN A 76 5.46 5.17 0.67
CA GLN A 76 6.45 5.81 1.49
C GLN A 76 6.95 4.86 2.58
N SER A 77 8.25 4.81 2.76
CA SER A 77 8.91 4.05 3.82
C SER A 77 10.13 4.80 4.36
N GLU A 78 10.73 4.34 5.45
CA GLU A 78 11.90 4.98 6.09
C GLU A 78 13.02 5.33 5.09
N LYS A 79 13.26 4.44 4.12
CA LYS A 79 14.32 4.58 3.12
C LYS A 79 13.83 4.08 1.75
N GLU A 80 14.40 4.64 0.66
CA GLU A 80 14.08 4.24 -0.70
C GLU A 80 14.18 2.72 -0.96
N PRO A 81 15.19 1.97 -0.49
CA PRO A 81 15.21 0.53 -0.68
C PRO A 81 14.01 -0.20 -0.08
N LYS A 82 13.50 0.26 1.08
CA LYS A 82 12.32 -0.34 1.71
C LYS A 82 11.03 0.00 0.94
N SER A 83 10.91 1.19 0.38
CA SER A 83 9.79 1.50 -0.50
C SER A 83 9.85 0.71 -1.80
N ALA A 84 11.05 0.43 -2.32
CA ALA A 84 11.23 -0.46 -3.48
C ALA A 84 10.76 -1.90 -3.19
N GLU A 85 11.03 -2.45 -2.00
CA GLU A 85 10.51 -3.75 -1.58
C GLU A 85 8.97 -3.83 -1.56
N LEU A 86 8.30 -2.72 -1.24
CA LEU A 86 6.83 -2.67 -1.31
C LEU A 86 6.36 -2.76 -2.77
N LEU A 87 7.07 -2.11 -3.70
CA LEU A 87 6.77 -2.22 -5.12
C LEU A 87 7.06 -3.64 -5.66
N ASP A 88 8.09 -4.31 -5.15
CA ASP A 88 8.37 -5.71 -5.51
C ASP A 88 7.22 -6.65 -5.08
N ARG A 89 6.56 -6.35 -3.94
CA ARG A 89 5.32 -7.07 -3.54
C ARG A 89 4.17 -6.80 -4.51
N VAL A 90 3.99 -5.55 -4.94
CA VAL A 90 2.97 -5.20 -5.94
C VAL A 90 3.20 -5.95 -7.24
N GLU A 91 4.44 -5.97 -7.75
CA GLU A 91 4.83 -6.70 -8.97
C GLU A 91 4.58 -8.20 -8.78
N PHE A 92 4.99 -8.77 -7.65
CA PHE A 92 4.74 -10.18 -7.34
C PHE A 92 3.24 -10.51 -7.35
N ILE A 93 2.41 -9.71 -6.70
CA ILE A 93 0.94 -9.93 -6.68
C ILE A 93 0.39 -9.86 -8.11
N TYR A 94 0.79 -8.85 -8.89
CA TYR A 94 0.35 -8.67 -10.27
C TYR A 94 0.71 -9.87 -11.14
N ASP A 95 1.94 -10.38 -11.03
CA ASP A 95 2.43 -11.52 -11.82
C ASP A 95 1.71 -12.83 -11.48
N HIS A 96 1.17 -12.94 -10.26
CA HIS A 96 0.49 -14.13 -9.77
C HIS A 96 -1.05 -14.00 -9.77
N ILE A 97 -1.61 -13.00 -10.43
CA ILE A 97 -3.06 -12.93 -10.64
C ILE A 97 -3.49 -14.13 -11.50
N PRO A 98 -4.38 -15.01 -11.00
CA PRO A 98 -4.84 -16.18 -11.77
C PRO A 98 -5.58 -15.76 -13.04
N GLN A 99 -5.39 -16.51 -14.12
CA GLN A 99 -6.05 -16.23 -15.41
C GLN A 99 -7.56 -16.40 -15.33
N GLU A 100 -8.04 -17.24 -14.44
CA GLU A 100 -9.46 -17.47 -14.16
C GLU A 100 -10.10 -16.23 -13.50
N ALA A 101 -9.33 -15.50 -12.69
CA ALA A 101 -9.80 -14.28 -12.05
C ALA A 101 -9.73 -13.07 -12.98
N MET A 102 -8.64 -12.96 -13.75
CA MET A 102 -8.46 -11.92 -14.75
C MET A 102 -7.55 -12.43 -15.87
N PRO A 103 -8.08 -12.63 -17.09
CA PRO A 103 -7.29 -13.06 -18.23
C PRO A 103 -6.13 -12.10 -18.53
N ARG A 104 -4.99 -12.62 -18.95
CA ARG A 104 -3.77 -11.81 -19.22
C ARG A 104 -3.99 -10.66 -20.22
N TRP A 105 -4.89 -10.82 -21.18
CA TRP A 105 -5.22 -9.76 -22.13
C TRP A 105 -6.01 -8.60 -21.52
N ALA A 106 -6.70 -8.82 -20.39
CA ALA A 106 -7.44 -7.79 -19.66
C ALA A 106 -6.60 -7.06 -18.61
N LEU A 107 -5.43 -7.61 -18.24
CA LEU A 107 -4.50 -6.95 -17.33
C LEU A 107 -3.82 -5.77 -18.00
N PRO A 108 -3.81 -4.56 -17.40
CA PRO A 108 -3.03 -3.44 -17.91
C PRO A 108 -1.55 -3.79 -17.87
N LYS A 109 -0.82 -3.59 -18.97
CA LYS A 109 0.62 -3.84 -19.01
C LYS A 109 1.36 -2.93 -18.03
N ILE A 110 2.36 -3.47 -17.32
CA ILE A 110 3.19 -2.70 -16.40
C ILE A 110 4.61 -2.54 -16.94
N ARG A 111 5.26 -1.43 -16.54
CA ARG A 111 6.71 -1.21 -16.64
C ARG A 111 7.29 -0.98 -15.27
N ARG A 112 8.34 -1.70 -14.92
CA ARG A 112 9.05 -1.55 -13.66
C ARG A 112 10.32 -0.74 -13.83
N PHE A 113 10.47 0.32 -13.05
CA PHE A 113 11.69 1.13 -12.96
C PHE A 113 12.34 0.92 -11.59
N LYS A 114 13.66 0.79 -11.59
CA LYS A 114 14.41 0.57 -10.34
C LYS A 114 14.89 1.86 -9.69
N LYS A 115 15.16 2.89 -10.52
CA LYS A 115 15.67 4.20 -10.06
C LYS A 115 15.04 5.32 -10.89
N PRO A 116 14.16 6.14 -10.29
CA PRO A 116 13.50 5.93 -9.00
C PRO A 116 12.62 4.67 -9.03
N PRO A 117 12.35 4.02 -7.87
CA PRO A 117 11.49 2.85 -7.84
C PRO A 117 10.05 3.25 -8.23
N LYS A 118 9.57 2.70 -9.36
CA LYS A 118 8.26 3.04 -9.91
C LYS A 118 7.68 1.87 -10.72
N ILE A 119 6.37 1.69 -10.64
CA ILE A 119 5.57 0.87 -11.54
C ILE A 119 4.66 1.80 -12.34
N GLU A 120 4.70 1.69 -13.66
CA GLU A 120 3.82 2.42 -14.58
C GLU A 120 2.85 1.45 -15.23
N PHE A 121 1.57 1.78 -15.20
CA PHE A 121 0.51 1.04 -15.88
C PHE A 121 0.31 1.64 -17.26
N VAL A 122 0.85 0.94 -18.26
CA VAL A 122 0.87 1.40 -19.67
C VAL A 122 -0.56 1.51 -20.20
N GLY A 123 -0.89 2.66 -20.75
CA GLY A 123 -2.22 2.94 -21.30
C GLY A 123 -3.22 3.51 -20.29
N LEU A 124 -2.96 3.40 -18.98
CA LEU A 124 -3.79 4.01 -17.94
C LEU A 124 -3.25 5.35 -17.42
N ASN A 125 -2.04 5.75 -17.82
CA ASN A 125 -1.36 6.93 -17.26
C ASN A 125 -1.31 6.90 -15.71
N THR A 126 -1.28 5.72 -15.12
CA THR A 126 -1.29 5.48 -13.68
C THR A 126 0.08 5.03 -13.21
N THR A 127 0.51 5.48 -12.03
CA THR A 127 1.80 5.10 -11.45
C THR A 127 1.71 4.75 -9.98
N ILE A 128 2.56 3.81 -9.54
CA ILE A 128 2.88 3.58 -8.12
C ILE A 128 4.38 3.87 -7.96
N GLU A 129 4.73 4.82 -7.10
CA GLU A 129 6.12 5.25 -6.89
C GLU A 129 6.56 5.01 -5.44
N GLY A 130 7.77 4.48 -5.28
CA GLY A 130 8.40 4.32 -3.98
C GLY A 130 9.19 5.57 -3.61
N VAL A 131 8.93 6.13 -2.42
CA VAL A 131 9.61 7.33 -1.93
C VAL A 131 10.09 7.12 -0.48
N PRO A 132 11.22 7.73 -0.08
CA PRO A 132 11.64 7.73 1.32
C PRO A 132 10.74 8.61 2.18
N GLU A 133 10.90 8.52 3.52
CA GLU A 133 10.25 9.45 4.45
C GLU A 133 10.68 10.90 4.19
N GLY A 134 9.83 11.84 4.63
CA GLY A 134 10.09 13.27 4.55
C GLY A 134 8.91 14.05 3.97
N ALA A 135 8.52 15.11 4.65
CA ALA A 135 7.38 15.95 4.30
C ALA A 135 7.47 16.54 2.88
N ARG A 136 8.68 16.90 2.45
CA ARG A 136 8.91 17.54 1.14
C ARG A 136 8.71 16.58 -0.04
N GLN A 137 8.84 15.28 0.19
CA GLN A 137 8.76 14.27 -0.87
C GLN A 137 7.36 14.23 -1.50
N LEU A 138 6.32 14.40 -0.69
CA LEU A 138 4.94 14.30 -1.14
C LEU A 138 4.19 15.63 -1.22
N ALA A 139 4.68 16.68 -0.54
CA ALA A 139 4.02 18.00 -0.53
C ALA A 139 3.91 18.66 -1.92
N GLN A 140 4.69 18.20 -2.91
CA GLN A 140 4.69 18.75 -4.27
C GLN A 140 3.74 18.02 -5.22
N PHE A 141 3.15 16.91 -4.78
CA PHE A 141 2.38 16.03 -5.66
C PHE A 141 0.92 15.96 -5.26
N THR A 142 0.06 15.97 -6.26
CA THR A 142 -1.34 15.57 -6.06
C THR A 142 -1.38 14.04 -6.06
N ALA A 143 -1.62 13.45 -4.89
CA ALA A 143 -1.69 12.01 -4.74
C ALA A 143 -3.14 11.52 -4.76
N THR A 144 -3.41 10.46 -5.52
CA THR A 144 -4.66 9.70 -5.44
C THR A 144 -4.67 8.82 -4.20
N ALA A 145 -3.53 8.23 -3.88
CA ALA A 145 -3.36 7.45 -2.65
C ALA A 145 -1.91 7.46 -2.17
N VAL A 146 -1.74 7.37 -0.86
CA VAL A 146 -0.44 7.23 -0.20
C VAL A 146 -0.49 6.08 0.79
N LEU A 147 0.50 5.21 0.74
CA LEU A 147 0.79 4.19 1.74
C LEU A 147 2.04 4.58 2.53
N MET A 148 1.93 4.63 3.85
CA MET A 148 3.05 4.78 4.79
C MET A 148 3.26 3.46 5.53
N ASP A 149 4.36 2.74 5.24
CA ASP A 149 4.66 1.44 5.87
C ASP A 149 5.71 1.56 6.97
N GLU A 150 5.44 0.95 8.13
CA GLU A 150 6.22 1.00 9.37
C GLU A 150 6.46 2.45 9.88
N ALA A 151 5.46 3.30 9.72
CA ALA A 151 5.55 4.75 9.92
C ALA A 151 5.83 5.15 11.38
N ALA A 152 5.47 4.32 12.36
CA ALA A 152 5.77 4.60 13.78
C ALA A 152 7.27 4.65 14.12
N PHE A 153 8.12 4.12 13.23
CA PHE A 153 9.58 4.07 13.43
C PHE A 153 10.34 5.15 12.67
N TRP A 154 9.65 5.97 11.88
CA TRP A 154 10.29 7.01 11.09
C TRP A 154 10.71 8.19 11.96
N GLN A 155 11.85 8.78 11.64
CA GLN A 155 12.34 9.97 12.33
C GLN A 155 11.47 11.19 12.05
N MET A 156 10.98 11.31 10.82
CA MET A 156 10.12 12.41 10.34
C MET A 156 8.68 11.97 10.10
N GLY A 157 8.20 10.95 10.83
CA GLY A 157 6.90 10.34 10.57
C GLY A 157 5.73 11.30 10.76
N LYS A 158 5.73 12.08 11.84
CA LYS A 158 4.68 13.07 12.13
C LYS A 158 4.63 14.18 11.08
N GLU A 159 5.79 14.71 10.71
CA GLU A 159 5.95 15.75 9.69
C GLU A 159 5.54 15.23 8.31
N SER A 160 5.94 14.00 7.98
CA SER A 160 5.55 13.33 6.72
C SER A 160 4.04 13.14 6.66
N PHE A 161 3.42 12.68 7.75
CA PHE A 161 1.97 12.52 7.85
C PHE A 161 1.25 13.88 7.74
N GLY A 162 1.73 14.90 8.44
CA GLY A 162 1.16 16.26 8.37
C GLY A 162 1.16 16.85 6.95
N ALA A 163 2.17 16.52 6.16
CA ALA A 163 2.26 16.94 4.76
C ALA A 163 1.23 16.28 3.82
N LEU A 164 0.53 15.23 4.27
CA LEU A 164 -0.51 14.55 3.50
C LEU A 164 -1.91 15.12 3.70
N LYS A 165 -2.07 16.10 4.59
CA LYS A 165 -3.38 16.73 4.82
C LYS A 165 -4.05 17.25 3.54
N PRO A 166 -3.35 17.94 2.62
CA PRO A 166 -3.94 18.33 1.34
C PRO A 166 -4.40 17.16 0.48
N THR A 167 -3.75 16.00 0.59
CA THR A 167 -4.15 14.79 -0.14
C THR A 167 -5.52 14.29 0.33
N THR A 168 -5.74 14.21 1.65
CA THR A 168 -7.04 13.78 2.19
C THR A 168 -8.13 14.83 1.96
N GLU A 169 -7.82 16.12 2.08
CA GLU A 169 -8.76 17.21 1.78
C GLU A 169 -9.17 17.22 0.30
N GLY A 170 -8.29 16.83 -0.61
CA GLY A 170 -8.56 16.63 -2.02
C GLY A 170 -9.29 15.33 -2.37
N GLY A 171 -9.68 14.52 -1.37
CA GLY A 171 -10.35 13.23 -1.56
C GLY A 171 -9.41 12.07 -1.85
N GLY A 172 -8.10 12.29 -1.79
CA GLY A 172 -7.10 11.22 -1.92
C GLY A 172 -7.02 10.35 -0.66
N ARG A 173 -6.65 9.09 -0.82
CA ARG A 173 -6.60 8.10 0.26
C ARG A 173 -5.25 8.07 0.95
N VAL A 174 -5.24 8.06 2.28
CA VAL A 174 -4.02 7.84 3.08
C VAL A 174 -4.16 6.58 3.92
N THR A 175 -3.21 5.68 3.78
CA THR A 175 -3.12 4.43 4.55
C THR A 175 -1.82 4.42 5.34
N VAL A 176 -1.92 4.38 6.66
CA VAL A 176 -0.75 4.32 7.55
C VAL A 176 -0.75 2.97 8.25
N ILE A 177 0.29 2.18 8.05
CA ILE A 177 0.43 0.89 8.75
C ILE A 177 1.75 0.86 9.52
N SER A 178 1.73 0.30 10.71
CA SER A 178 2.95 0.10 11.49
C SER A 178 2.78 -0.93 12.59
N SER A 179 3.88 -1.53 12.98
CA SER A 179 3.96 -2.22 14.26
C SER A 179 3.84 -1.20 15.40
N ALA A 180 3.31 -1.64 16.55
CA ALA A 180 3.08 -0.76 17.69
C ALA A 180 4.39 -0.12 18.17
N ASN A 181 4.38 1.20 18.30
CA ASN A 181 5.43 1.99 18.92
C ASN A 181 4.79 3.22 19.60
N LYS A 182 5.37 3.69 20.70
CA LYS A 182 4.93 4.92 21.37
C LYS A 182 5.21 6.14 20.49
N GLY A 183 4.37 7.17 20.59
CA GLY A 183 4.55 8.45 19.88
C GLY A 183 3.41 8.72 18.91
N TRP A 184 3.65 9.55 17.92
CA TRP A 184 2.65 10.12 17.03
C TRP A 184 1.69 9.10 16.38
N PHE A 185 2.19 7.91 16.01
CA PHE A 185 1.35 6.88 15.40
C PHE A 185 0.40 6.24 16.43
N TYR A 186 0.86 6.09 17.67
CA TYR A 186 -0.02 5.65 18.76
C TYR A 186 -1.12 6.69 19.01
N ASP A 187 -0.76 7.97 19.07
CA ASP A 187 -1.72 9.06 19.24
C ASP A 187 -2.73 9.09 18.10
N LEU A 188 -2.27 8.93 16.84
CA LEU A 188 -3.15 8.83 15.66
C LEU A 188 -4.16 7.68 15.77
N CYS A 189 -3.76 6.53 16.32
CA CYS A 189 -4.64 5.35 16.40
C CYS A 189 -5.60 5.38 17.58
N TYR A 190 -5.22 6.01 18.70
CA TYR A 190 -5.92 5.85 19.99
C TYR A 190 -6.33 7.16 20.65
N ASP A 191 -5.81 8.31 20.24
CA ASP A 191 -6.22 9.59 20.79
C ASP A 191 -7.56 10.03 20.17
N LYS A 192 -8.57 10.16 21.03
CA LYS A 192 -9.95 10.52 20.63
C LYS A 192 -10.14 12.04 20.41
N GLN A 193 -9.07 12.84 20.48
CA GLN A 193 -9.15 14.30 20.44
C GLN A 193 -8.69 14.91 19.10
N GLN A 194 -8.61 14.10 18.02
CA GLN A 194 -8.29 14.63 16.71
C GLN A 194 -9.48 14.55 15.76
#